data_fc31d060e8c9c274e5c96af92d1c4582
#
_entry.id   fc31d060e8c9c274e5c96af92d1c4582
#
_cell.length_a   1.000
_cell.length_b   1.000
_cell.length_c   1.000
_cell.angle_alpha   90.00
_cell.angle_beta   90.00
_cell.angle_gamma   90.00
#
_symmetry.space_group_name_H-M   'P 1'
#
loop_
_entity.id
_entity.type
_entity.pdbx_description
1 polymer ?
#
loop_
_entity_poly.entity_id
_entity_poly.type
_entity_poly.pdbx_seq_one_letter_code
_entity_poly.pdbx_strand_id
1 'polypeptide(L)' 'MVNLVEQVEEQVRQETHDCIRHLVVKEERGRILLRGRAPTQYAKQLALCGALRFVSGERLRAEITVG' A
#
# COMPACT_ATOMS: atom_id res chain seq x y z
N MET A 1 -2.47 -20.27 1.45
CA MET A 1 -1.93 -19.52 0.29
C MET A 1 -2.27 -18.06 0.44
N VAL A 2 -1.27 -17.19 0.31
CA VAL A 2 -1.45 -15.75 0.47
C VAL A 2 -1.84 -15.16 -0.88
N ASN A 3 -2.92 -14.38 -0.94
CA ASN A 3 -3.32 -13.73 -2.17
C ASN A 3 -2.56 -12.41 -2.37
N LEU A 4 -2.72 -11.80 -3.53
CA LEU A 4 -2.00 -10.58 -3.88
C LEU A 4 -2.30 -9.43 -2.91
N VAL A 5 -3.56 -9.29 -2.49
CA VAL A 5 -3.95 -8.23 -1.55
C VAL A 5 -3.19 -8.39 -0.24
N GLU A 6 -3.12 -9.61 0.28
CA GLU A 6 -2.41 -9.86 1.53
C GLU A 6 -0.91 -9.63 1.39
N GLN A 7 -0.34 -10.00 0.24
CA GLN A 7 1.08 -9.79 -0.03
C GLN A 7 1.41 -8.30 -0.05
N VAL A 8 0.60 -7.51 -0.73
CA VAL A 8 0.80 -6.06 -0.79
C VAL A 8 0.65 -5.44 0.58
N GLU A 9 -0.39 -5.81 1.32
CA GLU A 9 -0.63 -5.28 2.66
C GLU A 9 0.55 -5.56 3.59
N GLU A 10 1.01 -6.81 3.60
CA GLU A 10 2.12 -7.19 4.45
C GLU A 10 3.41 -6.47 4.07
N GLN A 11 3.68 -6.36 2.77
CA GLN A 11 4.87 -5.67 2.31
C GLN A 11 4.85 -4.18 2.69
N VAL A 12 3.70 -3.54 2.54
CA VAL A 12 3.55 -2.14 2.93
C VAL A 12 3.79 -1.97 4.44
N ARG A 13 3.26 -2.87 5.25
CA ARG A 13 3.50 -2.80 6.69
C ARG A 13 4.96 -2.97 7.04
N GLN A 14 5.65 -3.88 6.37
CA GLN A 14 7.07 -4.09 6.62
C GLN A 14 7.90 -2.87 6.21
N GLU A 15 7.65 -2.34 5.02
CA GLU A 15 8.41 -1.19 4.51
C GLU A 15 8.19 0.07 5.36
N THR A 16 7.01 0.22 5.94
CA THR A 16 6.67 1.40 6.72
C THR A 16 6.76 1.17 8.23
N HIS A 17 7.24 0.01 8.66
CA HIS A 17 7.29 -0.38 10.08
C HIS A 17 5.92 -0.22 10.74
N ASP A 18 4.87 -0.56 10.00
CA ASP A 18 3.48 -0.55 10.49
C ASP A 18 3.00 0.83 10.95
N CYS A 19 3.53 1.89 10.35
CA CYS A 19 3.18 3.25 10.77
C CYS A 19 2.05 3.88 9.94
N ILE A 20 1.53 3.18 8.95
CA ILE A 20 0.38 3.67 8.17
C ILE A 20 -0.90 3.39 8.94
N ARG A 21 -1.65 4.45 9.22
CA ARG A 21 -2.93 4.32 9.91
C ARG A 21 -4.05 3.99 8.94
N HIS A 22 -4.99 3.16 9.39
CA HIS A 22 -6.17 2.78 8.61
C HIS A 22 -5.80 2.18 7.26
N LEU A 23 -4.74 1.37 7.26
CA LEU A 23 -4.29 0.73 6.03
C LEU A 23 -5.36 -0.22 5.49
N VAL A 24 -5.75 0.02 4.25
CA VAL A 24 -6.72 -0.81 3.54
C VAL A 24 -6.12 -1.15 2.19
N VAL A 25 -6.13 -2.43 1.85
CA VAL A 25 -5.73 -2.89 0.52
C VAL A 25 -6.88 -3.70 -0.04
N LYS A 26 -7.36 -3.31 -1.22
CA LYS A 26 -8.49 -3.98 -1.88
C LYS A 26 -8.17 -4.22 -3.33
N GLU A 27 -8.78 -5.25 -3.90
CA GLU A 27 -8.73 -5.49 -5.32
C GLU A 27 -10.07 -5.09 -5.93
N GLU A 28 -10.03 -4.24 -6.96
CA GLU A 28 -11.21 -3.81 -7.68
C GLU A 28 -10.92 -3.84 -9.18
N ARG A 29 -11.65 -4.68 -9.90
CA ARG A 29 -11.56 -4.75 -11.37
C ARG A 29 -10.13 -4.89 -11.90
N GLY A 30 -9.34 -5.76 -11.25
CA GLY A 30 -7.96 -5.99 -11.63
C GLY A 30 -6.99 -4.93 -11.17
N ARG A 31 -7.44 -3.96 -10.40
CA ARG A 31 -6.59 -2.93 -9.82
C ARG A 31 -6.50 -3.12 -8.32
N ILE A 32 -5.38 -2.70 -7.76
CA ILE A 32 -5.17 -2.73 -6.32
C ILE A 32 -5.34 -1.31 -5.78
N LEU A 33 -6.25 -1.15 -4.85
CA LEU A 33 -6.45 0.12 -4.15
C LEU A 33 -5.69 0.06 -2.83
N LEU A 34 -4.80 1.02 -2.64
CA LEU A 34 -4.03 1.16 -1.41
C LEU A 34 -4.45 2.44 -0.72
N ARG A 35 -4.96 2.32 0.50
CA ARG A 35 -5.56 3.43 1.21
C ARG A 35 -5.00 3.49 2.62
N GLY A 36 -4.78 4.70 3.10
CA GLY A 36 -4.28 4.86 4.45
C GLY A 36 -3.82 6.27 4.74
N ARG A 37 -3.27 6.46 5.94
CA ARG A 37 -2.75 7.75 6.38
C ARG A 37 -1.32 7.58 6.86
N ALA A 38 -0.41 8.27 6.20
CA ALA A 38 1.01 8.23 6.55
C ALA A 38 1.36 9.40 7.46
N PRO A 39 2.20 9.20 8.47
CA PRO A 39 2.63 10.29 9.34
C PRO A 39 3.56 11.27 8.66
N THR A 40 4.27 10.82 7.62
CA THR A 40 5.20 11.66 6.88
C THR A 40 5.14 11.33 5.40
N GLN A 41 5.67 12.23 4.58
CA GLN A 41 5.80 12.00 3.14
C GLN A 41 6.72 10.80 2.86
N TYR A 42 7.76 10.65 3.66
CA TYR A 42 8.66 9.52 3.53
C TYR A 42 7.95 8.19 3.73
N ALA A 43 7.12 8.11 4.77
CA ALA A 43 6.34 6.90 5.02
C ALA A 43 5.39 6.60 3.85
N LYS A 44 4.79 7.63 3.26
CA LYS A 44 3.95 7.46 2.08
C LYS A 44 4.75 6.86 0.92
N GLN A 45 5.96 7.37 0.68
CA GLN A 45 6.82 6.86 -0.39
C GLN A 45 7.19 5.40 -0.14
N LEU A 46 7.50 5.05 1.11
CA LEU A 46 7.82 3.66 1.45
C LEU A 46 6.62 2.74 1.19
N ALA A 47 5.42 3.20 1.52
CA ALA A 47 4.21 2.42 1.26
C ALA A 47 4.04 2.16 -0.23
N LEU A 48 4.23 3.19 -1.04
CA LEU A 48 4.13 3.06 -2.49
C LEU A 48 5.19 2.11 -3.04
N CYS A 49 6.43 2.23 -2.56
CA CYS A 49 7.51 1.33 -2.98
C CYS A 49 7.18 -0.13 -2.64
N GLY A 50 6.65 -0.36 -1.45
CA GLY A 50 6.27 -1.72 -1.05
C GLY A 50 5.20 -2.30 -1.96
N ALA A 51 4.17 -1.52 -2.27
CA ALA A 51 3.08 -1.96 -3.15
C ALA A 51 3.59 -2.21 -4.57
N LEU A 52 4.47 -1.36 -5.07
CA LEU A 52 4.99 -1.47 -6.43
C LEU A 52 5.89 -2.69 -6.65
N ARG A 53 6.29 -3.37 -5.58
CA ARG A 53 7.02 -4.63 -5.71
C ARG A 53 6.14 -5.76 -6.27
N PHE A 54 4.85 -5.67 -6.05
CA PHE A 54 3.90 -6.72 -6.44
C PHE A 54 2.91 -6.28 -7.49
N VAL A 55 2.72 -4.97 -7.68
CA VAL A 55 1.70 -4.42 -8.56
C VAL A 55 2.34 -3.35 -9.42
N SER A 56 2.07 -3.38 -10.73
CA SER A 56 2.57 -2.33 -11.62
C SER A 56 1.89 -1.00 -11.29
N GLY A 57 2.57 0.12 -11.60
CA GLY A 57 2.01 1.44 -11.35
C GLY A 57 0.68 1.68 -12.03
N GLU A 58 0.45 1.05 -13.19
CA GLU A 58 -0.80 1.19 -13.93
C GLU A 58 -1.97 0.53 -13.20
N ARG A 59 -1.70 -0.51 -12.41
CA ARG A 59 -2.73 -1.25 -11.69
C ARG A 59 -2.87 -0.81 -10.24
N LEU A 60 -1.98 0.03 -9.77
CA LEU A 60 -2.00 0.51 -8.41
C LEU A 60 -2.69 1.85 -8.32
N ARG A 61 -3.71 1.94 -7.49
CA ARG A 61 -4.34 3.20 -7.14
C ARG A 61 -4.02 3.49 -5.68
N ALA A 62 -3.20 4.50 -5.46
CA ALA A 62 -2.80 4.86 -4.10
C ALA A 62 -3.57 6.09 -3.63
N GLU A 63 -4.23 5.94 -2.49
CA GLU A 63 -4.97 7.04 -1.84
C GLU A 63 -4.43 7.21 -0.44
N ILE A 64 -3.14 7.49 -0.33
CA ILE A 64 -2.50 7.70 0.96
C ILE A 64 -2.36 9.19 1.22
N THR A 65 -2.95 9.62 2.33
CA THR A 65 -2.84 11.00 2.78
C THR A 65 -1.66 11.12 3.75
N VAL A 66 -1.12 12.32 3.85
CA VAL A 66 -0.03 12.63 4.78
C VAL A 66 -0.55 13.62 5.82
N GLY A 67 -0.27 13.32 7.09
CA GLY A 67 -0.69 14.25 8.14
C GLY A 67 -0.82 13.68 9.52
#